data_457b8a4da20f3e782ed7c3961638797f
#
_entry.id   457b8a4da20f3e782ed7c3961638797f
#
_cell.length_a   1.000
_cell.length_b   1.000
_cell.length_c   1.000
_cell.angle_alpha   90.00
_cell.angle_beta   90.00
_cell.angle_gamma   90.00
#
_symmetry.space_group_name_H-M   'P 1'
#
loop_
_entity.id
_entity.type
_entity.pdbx_description
1 polymer ?
#
loop_
_entity_poly.entity_id
_entity_poly.type
_entity_poly.pdbx_seq_one_letter_code
_entity_poly.pdbx_strand_id
1 'polypeptide(L)'
;IRKVLPDADEARLLRNYRLGENVSLLSKAISINFFENIYRHPTLKKYDFISHLNTLEKRIILNLGSSPEPMSIKTLAKHVGAKQKSMHYPLKCLQQKNMVELHGGEYDKRETLVSLTPAARKMDDDYNAASIVAEYDIFGSISDEDIDELNNVLKQARTLLEKNFPLPENE
;
A
#
# COMPACT_ATOMS: atom_id res chain seq x y z
N ILE A 1 22.83 -16.37 -20.37
CA ILE A 1 22.21 -17.12 -19.25
C ILE A 1 23.10 -18.30 -18.85
N ARG A 2 23.49 -19.19 -19.76
CA ARG A 2 24.36 -20.36 -19.48
C ARG A 2 25.72 -20.02 -18.84
N LYS A 3 26.24 -18.80 -19.01
CA LYS A 3 27.45 -18.33 -18.32
C LYS A 3 27.23 -18.03 -16.83
N VAL A 4 25.97 -17.75 -16.42
CA VAL A 4 25.62 -17.36 -15.05
C VAL A 4 24.98 -18.51 -14.27
N LEU A 5 24.22 -19.37 -14.96
CA LEU A 5 23.50 -20.51 -14.40
C LEU A 5 23.66 -21.73 -15.32
N PRO A 6 24.83 -22.41 -15.32
CA PRO A 6 25.15 -23.48 -16.28
C PRO A 6 24.25 -24.71 -16.11
N ASP A 7 23.78 -25.03 -14.91
CA ASP A 7 23.00 -26.24 -14.60
C ASP A 7 21.48 -26.00 -14.48
N ALA A 8 21.00 -24.81 -14.89
CA ALA A 8 19.59 -24.47 -14.75
C ALA A 8 18.74 -25.06 -15.88
N ASP A 9 17.56 -25.58 -15.52
CA ASP A 9 16.51 -25.98 -16.47
C ASP A 9 16.04 -24.73 -17.26
N GLU A 10 16.31 -24.76 -18.58
CA GLU A 10 16.03 -23.65 -19.49
C GLU A 10 14.53 -23.34 -19.55
N ALA A 11 13.66 -24.34 -19.49
CA ALA A 11 12.22 -24.16 -19.48
C ALA A 11 11.73 -23.47 -18.19
N ARG A 12 12.32 -23.79 -17.06
CA ARG A 12 12.04 -23.17 -15.76
C ARG A 12 12.54 -21.71 -15.73
N LEU A 13 13.72 -21.46 -16.27
CA LEU A 13 14.28 -20.10 -16.40
C LEU A 13 13.37 -19.21 -17.24
N LEU A 14 12.87 -19.71 -18.36
CA LEU A 14 11.98 -18.95 -19.24
C LEU A 14 10.63 -18.66 -18.56
N ARG A 15 10.07 -19.63 -17.82
CA ARG A 15 8.84 -19.40 -17.03
C ARG A 15 9.02 -18.33 -15.96
N ASN A 16 10.15 -18.40 -15.22
CA ASN A 16 10.46 -17.40 -14.19
C ASN A 16 10.66 -16.00 -14.78
N TYR A 17 11.35 -15.92 -15.92
CA TYR A 17 11.54 -14.65 -16.63
C TYR A 17 10.20 -14.04 -17.06
N ARG A 18 9.30 -14.85 -17.66
CA ARG A 18 7.97 -14.39 -18.08
C ARG A 18 7.11 -13.94 -16.89
N LEU A 19 7.18 -14.64 -15.76
CA LEU A 19 6.50 -14.21 -14.54
C LEU A 19 7.01 -12.84 -14.08
N GLY A 20 8.33 -12.65 -14.01
CA GLY A 20 8.94 -11.36 -13.64
C GLY A 20 8.55 -10.23 -14.58
N GLU A 21 8.54 -10.50 -15.89
CA GLU A 21 8.11 -9.54 -16.91
C GLU A 21 6.63 -9.16 -16.73
N ASN A 22 5.73 -10.12 -16.58
CA ASN A 22 4.30 -9.87 -16.37
C ASN A 22 4.02 -9.09 -15.09
N VAL A 23 4.68 -9.43 -13.98
CA VAL A 23 4.57 -8.67 -12.71
C VAL A 23 5.02 -7.22 -12.90
N SER A 24 6.14 -7.02 -13.61
CA SER A 24 6.66 -5.68 -13.90
C SER A 24 5.70 -4.86 -14.77
N LEU A 25 5.18 -5.46 -15.84
CA LEU A 25 4.23 -4.81 -16.74
C LEU A 25 2.92 -4.47 -16.04
N LEU A 26 2.38 -5.40 -15.23
CA LEU A 26 1.17 -5.17 -14.44
C LEU A 26 1.37 -4.04 -13.43
N SER A 27 2.50 -4.06 -12.69
CA SER A 27 2.84 -2.99 -11.75
C SER A 27 2.92 -1.62 -12.43
N LYS A 28 3.53 -1.56 -13.61
CA LYS A 28 3.61 -0.34 -14.42
C LYS A 28 2.23 0.12 -14.89
N ALA A 29 1.40 -0.79 -15.40
CA ALA A 29 0.05 -0.48 -15.85
C ALA A 29 -0.82 0.07 -14.71
N ILE A 30 -0.78 -0.56 -13.52
CA ILE A 30 -1.48 -0.08 -12.33
C ILE A 30 -0.96 1.31 -11.93
N SER A 31 0.35 1.51 -11.88
CA SER A 31 0.92 2.79 -11.46
C SER A 31 0.55 3.94 -12.39
N ILE A 32 0.65 3.73 -13.71
CA ILE A 32 0.43 4.78 -14.71
C ILE A 32 -1.06 4.99 -14.98
N ASN A 33 -1.80 3.89 -15.24
CA ASN A 33 -3.17 4.02 -15.73
C ASN A 33 -4.19 4.20 -14.61
N PHE A 34 -3.93 3.64 -13.42
CA PHE A 34 -4.85 3.71 -12.30
C PHE A 34 -4.48 4.86 -11.35
N PHE A 35 -3.33 4.77 -10.68
CA PHE A 35 -2.97 5.76 -9.65
C PHE A 35 -2.80 7.17 -10.20
N GLU A 36 -2.17 7.36 -11.37
CA GLU A 36 -2.03 8.68 -11.97
C GLU A 36 -3.39 9.29 -12.32
N ASN A 37 -4.33 8.51 -12.84
CA ASN A 37 -5.69 9.00 -13.15
C ASN A 37 -6.46 9.35 -11.88
N ILE A 38 -6.39 8.49 -10.84
CA ILE A 38 -7.00 8.80 -9.54
C ILE A 38 -6.43 10.09 -8.97
N TYR A 39 -5.10 10.22 -8.83
CA TYR A 39 -4.50 11.41 -8.23
C TYR A 39 -4.77 12.70 -9.00
N ARG A 40 -4.99 12.62 -10.31
CA ARG A 40 -5.34 13.78 -11.14
C ARG A 40 -6.84 14.10 -11.17
N HIS A 41 -7.67 13.24 -10.60
CA HIS A 41 -9.10 13.44 -10.62
C HIS A 41 -9.49 14.74 -9.88
N PRO A 42 -10.41 15.57 -10.43
CA PRO A 42 -10.77 16.86 -9.85
C PRO A 42 -11.25 16.78 -8.39
N THR A 43 -11.97 15.71 -8.02
CA THR A 43 -12.47 15.52 -6.65
C THR A 43 -11.34 15.34 -5.63
N LEU A 44 -10.19 14.83 -6.05
CA LEU A 44 -9.04 14.55 -5.17
C LEU A 44 -8.04 15.69 -5.09
N LYS A 45 -8.07 16.65 -6.01
CA LYS A 45 -7.15 17.79 -6.02
C LYS A 45 -7.18 18.62 -4.73
N LYS A 46 -8.33 18.69 -4.05
CA LYS A 46 -8.47 19.41 -2.79
C LYS A 46 -7.76 18.74 -1.59
N TYR A 47 -7.36 17.47 -1.75
CA TYR A 47 -6.69 16.68 -0.71
C TYR A 47 -5.18 16.61 -0.96
N ASP A 48 -4.55 17.73 -1.28
CA ASP A 48 -3.13 17.81 -1.65
C ASP A 48 -2.15 17.43 -0.51
N PHE A 49 -2.66 17.25 0.72
CA PHE A 49 -1.83 16.84 1.85
C PHE A 49 -1.06 15.53 1.61
N ILE A 50 -1.61 14.62 0.79
CA ILE A 50 -0.96 13.36 0.43
C ILE A 50 0.27 13.60 -0.47
N SER A 51 0.28 14.63 -1.31
CA SER A 51 1.39 14.95 -2.20
C SER A 51 2.65 15.33 -1.42
N HIS A 52 2.49 15.93 -0.23
CA HIS A 52 3.59 16.34 0.66
C HIS A 52 4.14 15.22 1.55
N LEU A 53 3.61 14.00 1.42
CA LEU A 53 4.09 12.84 2.15
C LEU A 53 5.04 12.01 1.27
N ASN A 54 6.12 11.51 1.86
CA ASN A 54 6.96 10.53 1.19
C ASN A 54 6.27 9.15 1.12
N THR A 55 6.82 8.23 0.34
CA THR A 55 6.21 6.91 0.11
C THR A 55 5.94 6.13 1.39
N LEU A 56 6.82 6.18 2.38
CA LEU A 56 6.64 5.47 3.64
C LEU A 56 5.59 6.16 4.52
N GLU A 57 5.59 7.49 4.59
CA GLU A 57 4.56 8.27 5.28
C GLU A 57 3.16 7.98 4.71
N LYS A 58 3.03 7.93 3.37
CA LYS A 58 1.77 7.55 2.71
C LYS A 58 1.29 6.17 3.13
N ARG A 59 2.18 5.16 3.10
CA ARG A 59 1.85 3.80 3.54
C ARG A 59 1.41 3.75 5.01
N ILE A 60 2.05 4.51 5.89
CA ILE A 60 1.68 4.60 7.31
C ILE A 60 0.26 5.15 7.45
N ILE A 61 -0.05 6.28 6.82
CA ILE A 61 -1.39 6.90 6.90
C ILE A 61 -2.46 5.95 6.36
N LEU A 62 -2.26 5.35 5.19
CA LEU A 62 -3.21 4.41 4.59
C LEU A 62 -3.47 3.18 5.47
N ASN A 63 -2.42 2.62 6.10
CA ASN A 63 -2.59 1.47 6.99
C ASN A 63 -3.31 1.84 8.30
N LEU A 64 -3.01 3.01 8.88
CA LEU A 64 -3.71 3.51 10.05
C LEU A 64 -5.15 3.92 9.72
N GLY A 65 -5.40 4.44 8.52
CA GLY A 65 -6.74 4.75 8.02
C GLY A 65 -7.64 3.52 7.96
N SER A 66 -7.09 2.40 7.49
CA SER A 66 -7.80 1.11 7.39
C SER A 66 -8.06 0.44 8.74
N SER A 67 -7.51 0.93 9.86
CA SER A 67 -7.68 0.35 11.19
C SER A 67 -8.43 1.31 12.10
N PRO A 68 -9.52 0.85 12.75
CA PRO A 68 -10.20 1.65 13.76
C PRO A 68 -9.39 1.76 15.06
N GLU A 69 -8.56 0.74 15.35
CA GLU A 69 -7.78 0.63 16.57
C GLU A 69 -6.32 1.05 16.38
N PRO A 70 -5.67 1.59 17.44
CA PRO A 70 -4.25 1.88 17.41
C PRO A 70 -3.42 0.63 17.11
N MET A 71 -2.37 0.76 16.31
CA MET A 71 -1.42 -0.32 16.00
C MET A 71 -0.11 -0.15 16.72
N SER A 72 0.52 -1.27 17.14
CA SER A 72 1.92 -1.21 17.60
C SER A 72 2.86 -0.83 16.45
N ILE A 73 3.97 -0.13 16.77
CA ILE A 73 4.98 0.21 15.77
C ILE A 73 5.51 -1.05 15.06
N LYS A 74 5.62 -2.17 15.78
CA LYS A 74 6.04 -3.46 15.21
C LYS A 74 5.04 -3.97 14.16
N THR A 75 3.75 -3.97 14.49
CA THR A 75 2.67 -4.39 13.58
C THR A 75 2.59 -3.47 12.37
N LEU A 76 2.62 -2.15 12.60
CA LEU A 76 2.59 -1.15 11.53
C LEU A 76 3.79 -1.30 10.59
N ALA A 77 5.01 -1.49 11.12
CA ALA A 77 6.20 -1.71 10.32
C ALA A 77 6.06 -2.94 9.39
N LYS A 78 5.51 -4.04 9.91
CA LYS A 78 5.22 -5.24 9.10
C LYS A 78 4.23 -4.92 7.96
N HIS A 79 3.13 -4.22 8.26
CA HIS A 79 2.12 -3.87 7.25
C HIS A 79 2.66 -2.95 6.16
N VAL A 80 3.51 -1.99 6.51
CA VAL A 80 4.10 -1.07 5.50
C VAL A 80 5.35 -1.63 4.82
N GLY A 81 5.79 -2.85 5.15
CA GLY A 81 6.98 -3.48 4.58
C GLY A 81 8.28 -2.76 4.94
N ALA A 82 8.39 -2.26 6.19
CA ALA A 82 9.57 -1.53 6.68
C ALA A 82 10.15 -2.20 7.93
N LYS A 83 11.44 -1.94 8.20
CA LYS A 83 12.06 -2.35 9.48
C LYS A 83 11.55 -1.46 10.61
N GLN A 84 11.26 -2.03 11.79
CA GLN A 84 10.75 -1.26 12.93
C GLN A 84 11.63 -0.05 13.28
N LYS A 85 12.95 -0.22 13.25
CA LYS A 85 13.89 0.89 13.48
C LYS A 85 13.78 2.03 12.48
N SER A 86 13.30 1.76 11.26
CA SER A 86 13.11 2.78 10.22
C SER A 86 11.82 3.59 10.42
N MET A 87 10.95 3.20 11.35
CA MET A 87 9.69 3.88 11.61
C MET A 87 9.84 5.18 12.42
N HIS A 88 10.90 5.33 13.19
CA HIS A 88 11.08 6.48 14.10
C HIS A 88 11.01 7.83 13.40
N TYR A 89 11.74 7.97 12.29
CA TYR A 89 11.81 9.25 11.58
C TYR A 89 10.47 9.62 10.92
N PRO A 90 9.84 8.74 10.09
CA PRO A 90 8.54 9.08 9.48
C PRO A 90 7.44 9.31 10.51
N LEU A 91 7.39 8.55 11.61
CA LEU A 91 6.41 8.79 12.68
C LEU A 91 6.63 10.16 13.35
N LYS A 92 7.87 10.55 13.61
CA LYS A 92 8.19 11.88 14.13
C LYS A 92 7.74 12.99 13.16
N CYS A 93 7.99 12.83 11.86
CA CYS A 93 7.53 13.79 10.86
C CYS A 93 5.99 13.88 10.80
N LEU A 94 5.30 12.74 10.87
CA LEU A 94 3.84 12.70 10.89
C LEU A 94 3.24 13.30 12.17
N GLN A 95 3.88 13.12 13.34
CA GLN A 95 3.49 13.81 14.58
C GLN A 95 3.65 15.33 14.45
N GLN A 96 4.77 15.81 13.89
CA GLN A 96 4.98 17.25 13.64
C GLN A 96 3.95 17.85 12.70
N LYS A 97 3.43 17.05 11.76
CA LYS A 97 2.33 17.41 10.86
C LYS A 97 0.94 17.24 11.52
N ASN A 98 0.87 16.86 12.80
CA ASN A 98 -0.37 16.57 13.52
C ASN A 98 -1.23 15.49 12.85
N MET A 99 -0.60 14.48 12.24
CA MET A 99 -1.31 13.41 11.52
C MET A 99 -1.41 12.13 12.35
N VAL A 100 -0.47 11.87 13.25
CA VAL A 100 -0.46 10.68 14.10
C VAL A 100 -0.22 11.03 15.56
N GLU A 101 -0.78 10.19 16.43
CA GLU A 101 -0.55 10.20 17.89
C GLU A 101 0.17 8.93 18.30
N LEU A 102 1.07 9.04 19.30
CA LEU A 102 1.74 7.91 19.92
C LEU A 102 1.21 7.75 21.33
N HIS A 103 0.82 6.51 21.67
CA HIS A 103 0.27 6.12 22.96
C HIS A 103 1.14 5.04 23.59
N GLY A 104 1.23 5.02 24.93
CA GLY A 104 1.76 3.85 25.63
C GLY A 104 0.81 2.66 25.53
N GLY A 105 1.32 1.44 25.39
CA GLY A 105 0.49 0.24 25.37
C GLY A 105 -0.29 0.09 26.67
N GLU A 106 -1.54 -0.32 26.58
CA GLU A 106 -2.45 -0.49 27.73
C GLU A 106 -1.98 -1.63 28.64
N TYR A 107 -1.51 -2.72 28.06
CA TYR A 107 -1.06 -3.93 28.78
C TYR A 107 0.47 -3.99 28.97
N ASP A 108 1.23 -3.43 28.03
CA ASP A 108 2.68 -3.31 28.13
C ASP A 108 3.11 -1.87 27.84
N LYS A 109 3.52 -1.15 28.89
CA LYS A 109 4.01 0.23 28.81
C LYS A 109 5.29 0.40 27.98
N ARG A 110 5.95 -0.71 27.62
CA ARG A 110 7.10 -0.71 26.72
C ARG A 110 6.68 -0.69 25.25
N GLU A 111 5.45 -1.05 24.96
CA GLU A 111 4.89 -1.00 23.61
C GLU A 111 4.42 0.42 23.30
N THR A 112 4.74 0.91 22.13
CA THR A 112 4.23 2.18 21.63
C THR A 112 3.21 1.88 20.54
N LEU A 113 1.98 2.38 20.76
CA LEU A 113 0.87 2.31 19.83
C LEU A 113 0.79 3.61 19.02
N VAL A 114 0.34 3.49 17.78
CA VAL A 114 0.18 4.60 16.83
C VAL A 114 -1.25 4.63 16.32
N SER A 115 -1.88 5.79 16.31
CA SER A 115 -3.17 6.03 15.67
C SER A 115 -3.13 7.31 14.85
N LEU A 116 -4.13 7.49 13.97
CA LEU A 116 -4.37 8.81 13.38
C LEU A 116 -4.92 9.77 14.45
N THR A 117 -4.55 11.05 14.36
CA THR A 117 -5.26 12.08 15.11
C THR A 117 -6.72 12.17 14.66
N PRO A 118 -7.65 12.70 15.48
CA PRO A 118 -9.03 12.90 15.05
C PRO A 118 -9.14 13.74 13.76
N ALA A 119 -8.28 14.75 13.61
CA ALA A 119 -8.23 15.57 12.41
C ALA A 119 -7.77 14.78 11.19
N ALA A 120 -6.71 13.97 11.34
CA ALA A 120 -6.20 13.12 10.25
C ALA A 120 -7.18 12.01 9.90
N ARG A 121 -7.91 11.44 10.88
CA ARG A 121 -8.98 10.46 10.63
C ARG A 121 -10.08 11.06 9.77
N LYS A 122 -10.56 12.26 10.14
CA LYS A 122 -11.55 12.96 9.32
C LYS A 122 -11.06 13.24 7.90
N MET A 123 -9.80 13.64 7.74
CA MET A 123 -9.21 13.89 6.42
C MET A 123 -9.12 12.60 5.60
N ASP A 124 -8.77 11.48 6.23
CA ASP A 124 -8.72 10.15 5.60
C ASP A 124 -10.11 9.69 5.15
N ASP A 125 -11.13 9.83 6.01
CA ASP A 125 -12.52 9.51 5.69
C ASP A 125 -13.03 10.36 4.51
N ASP A 126 -12.78 11.66 4.53
CA ASP A 126 -13.16 12.59 3.45
C ASP A 126 -12.44 12.23 2.13
N TYR A 127 -11.15 11.87 2.20
CA TYR A 127 -10.36 11.42 1.05
C TYR A 127 -10.88 10.10 0.49
N ASN A 128 -11.19 9.12 1.34
CA ASN A 128 -11.72 7.83 0.92
C ASN A 128 -13.09 8.00 0.23
N ALA A 129 -13.97 8.85 0.76
CA ALA A 129 -15.24 9.16 0.12
C ALA A 129 -15.05 9.80 -1.27
N ALA A 130 -14.08 10.72 -1.40
CA ALA A 130 -13.75 11.34 -2.68
C ALA A 130 -13.09 10.35 -3.67
N SER A 131 -12.30 9.39 -3.16
CA SER A 131 -11.69 8.33 -3.98
C SER A 131 -12.74 7.41 -4.60
N ILE A 132 -13.79 7.05 -3.85
CA ILE A 132 -14.91 6.26 -4.38
C ILE A 132 -15.57 6.95 -5.58
N VAL A 133 -15.77 8.28 -5.51
CA VAL A 133 -16.33 9.04 -6.63
C VAL A 133 -15.38 9.03 -7.82
N ALA A 134 -14.07 9.25 -7.58
CA ALA A 134 -13.08 9.22 -8.65
C ALA A 134 -12.97 7.83 -9.31
N GLU A 135 -13.02 6.76 -8.53
CA GLU A 135 -13.00 5.38 -9.01
C GLU A 135 -14.25 5.08 -9.85
N TYR A 136 -15.43 5.51 -9.39
CA TYR A 136 -16.67 5.36 -10.15
C TYR A 136 -16.59 6.04 -11.51
N ASP A 137 -16.06 7.26 -11.57
CA ASP A 137 -15.92 8.00 -12.84
C ASP A 137 -14.86 7.35 -13.75
N ILE A 138 -13.76 6.85 -13.20
CA ILE A 138 -12.68 6.21 -13.97
C ILE A 138 -13.11 4.86 -14.53
N PHE A 139 -13.83 4.07 -13.75
CA PHE A 139 -14.28 2.73 -14.15
C PHE A 139 -15.65 2.72 -14.84
N GLY A 140 -16.36 3.84 -14.89
CA GLY A 140 -17.72 3.92 -15.40
C GLY A 140 -17.91 3.55 -16.87
N SER A 141 -16.82 3.37 -17.64
CA SER A 141 -16.85 2.88 -19.03
C SER A 141 -16.56 1.39 -19.16
N ILE A 142 -16.23 0.70 -18.06
CA ILE A 142 -15.92 -0.74 -18.06
C ILE A 142 -17.22 -1.51 -17.82
N SER A 143 -17.44 -2.60 -18.55
CA SER A 143 -18.62 -3.46 -18.33
C SER A 143 -18.56 -4.15 -16.96
N ASP A 144 -19.72 -4.46 -16.39
CA ASP A 144 -19.81 -5.18 -15.11
C ASP A 144 -19.11 -6.53 -15.18
N GLU A 145 -19.20 -7.23 -16.32
CA GLU A 145 -18.54 -8.50 -16.56
C GLU A 145 -17.01 -8.36 -16.51
N ASP A 146 -16.45 -7.31 -17.15
CA ASP A 146 -15.00 -7.06 -17.13
C ASP A 146 -14.53 -6.64 -15.75
N ILE A 147 -15.34 -5.88 -15.00
CA ILE A 147 -15.03 -5.52 -13.59
C ILE A 147 -14.97 -6.77 -12.74
N ASP A 148 -15.91 -7.67 -12.84
CA ASP A 148 -15.94 -8.92 -12.07
C ASP A 148 -14.78 -9.85 -12.45
N GLU A 149 -14.44 -9.96 -13.73
CA GLU A 149 -13.30 -10.74 -14.20
C GLU A 149 -11.99 -10.16 -13.68
N LEU A 150 -11.77 -8.85 -13.80
CA LEU A 150 -10.59 -8.15 -13.28
C LEU A 150 -10.44 -8.34 -11.76
N ASN A 151 -11.53 -8.16 -11.01
CA ASN A 151 -11.53 -8.38 -9.56
C ASN A 151 -11.10 -9.80 -9.20
N ASN A 152 -11.63 -10.82 -9.90
CA ASN A 152 -11.30 -12.21 -9.66
C ASN A 152 -9.83 -12.51 -9.99
N VAL A 153 -9.33 -12.07 -11.15
CA VAL A 153 -7.92 -12.29 -11.57
C VAL A 153 -6.95 -11.59 -10.62
N LEU A 154 -7.20 -10.35 -10.25
CA LEU A 154 -6.36 -9.59 -9.33
C LEU A 154 -6.34 -10.20 -7.92
N LYS A 155 -7.48 -10.67 -7.43
CA LYS A 155 -7.58 -11.37 -6.14
C LYS A 155 -6.76 -12.67 -6.14
N GLN A 156 -6.87 -13.46 -7.22
CA GLN A 156 -6.09 -14.70 -7.38
C GLN A 156 -4.58 -14.40 -7.46
N ALA A 157 -4.18 -13.43 -8.28
CA ALA A 157 -2.79 -13.02 -8.43
C ALA A 157 -2.21 -12.56 -7.09
N ARG A 158 -2.92 -11.73 -6.32
CA ARG A 158 -2.52 -11.28 -4.99
C ARG A 158 -2.31 -12.46 -4.04
N THR A 159 -3.27 -13.38 -3.96
CA THR A 159 -3.18 -14.57 -3.09
C THR A 159 -1.96 -15.43 -3.42
N LEU A 160 -1.67 -15.64 -4.72
CA LEU A 160 -0.50 -16.40 -5.15
C LEU A 160 0.81 -15.68 -4.84
N LEU A 161 0.86 -14.35 -4.99
CA LEU A 161 2.04 -13.55 -4.66
C LEU A 161 2.30 -13.57 -3.15
N GLU A 162 1.30 -13.33 -2.32
CA GLU A 162 1.41 -13.37 -0.86
C GLU A 162 1.87 -14.74 -0.35
N LYS A 163 1.35 -15.83 -0.94
CA LYS A 163 1.75 -17.20 -0.61
C LYS A 163 3.21 -17.49 -0.94
N ASN A 164 3.71 -17.04 -2.09
CA ASN A 164 5.03 -17.42 -2.61
C ASN A 164 6.13 -16.39 -2.31
N PHE A 165 5.73 -15.15 -1.98
CA PHE A 165 6.62 -14.06 -1.61
C PHE A 165 6.12 -13.41 -0.31
N PRO A 166 6.14 -14.15 0.82
CA PRO A 166 5.73 -13.58 2.10
C PRO A 166 6.64 -12.38 2.41
N LEU A 167 6.03 -11.35 3.02
CA LEU A 167 6.82 -10.23 3.53
C LEU A 167 7.89 -10.76 4.49
N PRO A 168 9.13 -10.26 4.41
CA PRO A 168 10.20 -10.73 5.31
C PRO A 168 9.76 -10.53 6.75
N GLU A 169 9.93 -11.58 7.57
CA GLU A 169 9.77 -11.43 9.03
C GLU A 169 10.80 -10.41 9.50
N ASN A 170 10.32 -9.33 10.09
CA ASN A 170 11.19 -8.27 10.60
C ASN A 170 11.91 -8.81 11.86
N GLU A 171 13.18 -9.16 11.73
CA GLU A 171 14.09 -9.31 12.86
C GLU A 171 14.38 -7.98 13.57
#